data_8bca6161f24bd0ea886e820c0ecdf2f0
#
_entry.id   8bca6161f24bd0ea886e820c0ecdf2f0
#
_cell.length_a   1.000
_cell.length_b   1.000
_cell.length_c   1.000
_cell.angle_alpha   90.00
_cell.angle_beta   90.00
_cell.angle_gamma   90.00
#
_symmetry.space_group_name_H-M   'P 1'
#
loop_
_entity.id
_entity.type
_entity.pdbx_description
1 polymer ?
#
loop_
_entity_poly.entity_id
_entity_poly.type
_entity_poly.pdbx_seq_one_letter_code
_entity_poly.pdbx_strand_id
1 'polypeptide(L)'
;MTRIGYVLKVYPRFSETFIVTEILAREAHGDDLSIYALRPTTDARFHPELARVQAEVTWIPRPVLAIGLWAELVNIIKHPTLRDNFLRILPELVELPADEVAQGVALAQSVHNDGITHLHAH
;
A
#
# COMPACT_ATOMS: atom_id res chain seq x y z
N MET A 1 11.43 16.58 3.72
CA MET A 1 9.97 16.53 3.81
C MET A 1 9.54 15.09 4.05
N THR A 2 8.70 14.89 5.04
CA THR A 2 8.21 13.55 5.37
C THR A 2 7.04 13.20 4.46
N ARG A 3 7.11 12.05 3.80
CA ARG A 3 6.01 11.51 3.01
C ARG A 3 5.50 10.25 3.70
N ILE A 4 4.21 10.24 4.00
CA ILE A 4 3.57 9.18 4.78
C ILE A 4 2.68 8.36 3.86
N GLY A 5 2.87 7.05 3.88
CA GLY A 5 2.02 6.10 3.18
C GLY A 5 1.10 5.38 4.15
N TYR A 6 -0.20 5.45 3.90
CA TYR A 6 -1.19 4.65 4.61
C TYR A 6 -1.44 3.36 3.85
N VAL A 7 -1.17 2.24 4.48
CA VAL A 7 -1.47 0.91 3.91
C VAL A 7 -2.76 0.41 4.54
N LEU A 8 -3.81 0.35 3.75
CA LEU A 8 -5.14 -0.03 4.21
C LEU A 8 -5.61 -1.30 3.51
N LYS A 9 -6.12 -2.23 4.29
CA LYS A 9 -6.60 -3.50 3.75
C LYS A 9 -7.73 -3.27 2.74
N VAL A 10 -8.68 -2.43 3.10
CA VAL A 10 -9.81 -2.03 2.26
C VAL A 10 -9.99 -0.52 2.39
N TYR A 11 -10.11 0.19 1.29
CA TYR A 11 -10.37 1.62 1.30
C TYR A 11 -11.19 2.01 0.07
N PRO A 12 -12.18 2.87 0.20
CA PRO A 12 -12.74 3.42 1.45
C PRO A 12 -13.61 2.40 2.17
N ARG A 13 -13.78 2.56 3.50
CA ARG A 13 -14.59 1.66 4.31
C ARG A 13 -15.48 2.44 5.26
N PHE A 14 -16.80 2.19 5.19
CA PHE A 14 -17.80 2.93 5.95
C PHE A 14 -17.59 2.81 7.47
N SER A 15 -17.25 1.60 7.95
CA SER A 15 -17.08 1.34 9.39
C SER A 15 -15.81 1.91 10.00
N GLU A 16 -14.89 2.42 9.19
CA GLU A 16 -13.58 2.90 9.65
C GLU A 16 -13.48 4.42 9.49
N THR A 17 -14.42 5.16 10.06
CA THR A 17 -14.44 6.63 10.03
C THR A 17 -13.22 7.26 10.66
N PHE A 18 -12.65 6.59 11.68
CA PHE A 18 -11.46 7.09 12.37
C PHE A 18 -10.25 7.22 11.43
N ILE A 19 -10.14 6.36 10.42
CA ILE A 19 -9.06 6.45 9.42
C ILE A 19 -9.21 7.71 8.58
N VAL A 20 -10.41 7.99 8.09
CA VAL A 20 -10.69 9.20 7.30
C VAL A 20 -10.44 10.45 8.13
N THR A 21 -10.88 10.44 9.40
CA THR A 21 -10.67 11.56 10.32
C THR A 21 -9.17 11.78 10.54
N GLU A 22 -8.41 10.73 10.75
CA GLU A 22 -6.96 10.83 10.95
C GLU A 22 -6.27 11.38 9.69
N ILE A 23 -6.64 10.87 8.51
CA ILE A 23 -6.07 11.33 7.24
C ILE A 23 -6.35 12.81 7.04
N LEU A 24 -7.58 13.25 7.26
CA LEU A 24 -7.94 14.65 7.12
C LEU A 24 -7.19 15.55 8.11
N ALA A 25 -7.00 15.09 9.34
CA ALA A 25 -6.25 15.83 10.34
C ALA A 25 -4.78 16.01 9.93
N ARG A 26 -4.17 14.96 9.37
CA ARG A 26 -2.79 15.03 8.89
C ARG A 26 -2.67 15.92 7.66
N GLU A 27 -3.63 15.86 6.75
CA GLU A 27 -3.66 16.75 5.58
C GLU A 27 -3.81 18.21 6.01
N ALA A 28 -4.65 18.48 6.99
CA ALA A 28 -4.81 19.82 7.54
C ALA A 28 -3.54 20.32 8.23
N HIS A 29 -2.73 19.41 8.78
CA HIS A 29 -1.44 19.74 9.38
C HIS A 29 -0.36 20.02 8.32
N GLY A 30 -0.60 19.67 7.07
CA GLY A 30 0.35 19.89 5.99
C GLY A 30 1.20 18.66 5.63
N ASP A 31 0.87 17.50 6.18
CA ASP A 31 1.58 16.26 5.83
C ASP A 31 1.28 15.83 4.40
N ASP A 32 2.27 15.29 3.73
CA ASP A 32 2.13 14.72 2.38
C ASP A 32 1.79 13.24 2.52
N LEU A 33 0.58 12.87 2.13
CA LEU A 33 0.04 11.53 2.31
C LEU A 33 -0.23 10.83 0.99
N SER A 34 0.03 9.53 0.97
CA SER A 34 -0.41 8.62 -0.10
C SER A 34 -1.12 7.43 0.53
N ILE A 35 -2.15 6.92 -0.13
CA ILE A 35 -2.94 5.79 0.35
C ILE A 35 -2.69 4.60 -0.57
N TYR A 36 -2.37 3.45 0.02
CA TYR A 36 -2.19 2.19 -0.69
C TYR A 36 -3.27 1.23 -0.21
N ALA A 37 -4.22 0.91 -1.09
CA ALA A 37 -5.32 0.02 -0.77
C ALA A 37 -5.03 -1.38 -1.32
N LEU A 38 -5.18 -2.40 -0.50
CA LEU A 38 -4.89 -3.79 -0.87
C LEU A 38 -6.09 -4.48 -1.50
N ARG A 39 -7.30 -4.00 -1.22
CA ARG A 39 -8.56 -4.54 -1.78
C ARG A 39 -9.52 -3.41 -2.11
N PRO A 40 -10.36 -3.57 -3.15
CA PRO A 40 -11.44 -2.65 -3.40
C PRO A 40 -12.51 -2.75 -2.31
N THR A 41 -13.24 -1.67 -2.11
CA THR A 41 -14.36 -1.66 -1.17
C THR A 41 -15.58 -2.37 -1.75
N THR A 42 -16.34 -3.01 -0.87
CA THR A 42 -17.68 -3.53 -1.19
C THR A 42 -18.77 -2.74 -0.49
N ASP A 43 -18.41 -1.70 0.26
CA ASP A 43 -19.37 -0.88 0.99
C ASP A 43 -20.21 -0.05 0.02
N ALA A 44 -21.51 0.02 0.30
CA ALA A 44 -22.46 0.81 -0.49
C ALA A 44 -22.61 2.24 0.04
N ARG A 45 -22.09 2.50 1.22
CA ARG A 45 -22.20 3.80 1.90
C ARG A 45 -20.81 4.36 2.19
N PHE A 46 -20.70 5.67 2.15
CA PHE A 46 -19.48 6.37 2.51
C PHE A 46 -19.82 7.64 3.27
N HIS A 47 -18.95 8.05 4.18
CA HIS A 47 -19.11 9.30 4.91
C HIS A 47 -18.83 10.49 3.98
N PRO A 48 -19.57 11.61 4.14
CA PRO A 48 -19.31 12.80 3.33
C PRO A 48 -17.87 13.32 3.44
N GLU A 49 -17.23 13.12 4.58
CA GLU A 49 -15.85 13.53 4.82
C GLU A 49 -14.87 12.87 3.88
N LEU A 50 -15.21 11.71 3.32
CA LEU A 50 -14.35 11.00 2.37
C LEU A 50 -14.02 11.86 1.14
N ALA A 51 -14.97 12.67 0.68
CA ALA A 51 -14.77 13.55 -0.46
C ALA A 51 -13.73 14.65 -0.21
N ARG A 52 -13.39 14.91 1.06
CA ARG A 52 -12.38 15.92 1.44
C ARG A 52 -10.97 15.37 1.43
N VAL A 53 -10.78 14.07 1.38
CA VAL A 53 -9.47 13.44 1.32
C VAL A 53 -8.83 13.76 -0.03
N GLN A 54 -7.64 14.33 -0.02
CA GLN A 54 -6.91 14.73 -1.22
C GLN A 54 -5.78 13.77 -1.58
N ALA A 55 -5.37 12.91 -0.65
CA ALA A 55 -4.30 11.95 -0.88
C ALA A 55 -4.62 11.04 -2.06
N GLU A 56 -3.63 10.78 -2.90
CA GLU A 56 -3.77 9.86 -4.01
C GLU A 56 -3.92 8.43 -3.50
N VAL A 57 -4.86 7.69 -4.07
CA VAL A 57 -5.10 6.29 -3.73
C VAL A 57 -4.52 5.39 -4.82
N THR A 58 -3.59 4.54 -4.44
CA THR A 58 -3.00 3.54 -5.33
C THR A 58 -3.53 2.16 -4.94
N TRP A 59 -4.12 1.45 -5.90
CA TRP A 59 -4.61 0.10 -5.70
C TRP A 59 -3.48 -0.89 -5.98
N ILE A 60 -3.15 -1.72 -5.00
CA ILE A 60 -2.07 -2.70 -5.14
C ILE A 60 -2.65 -4.02 -5.61
N PRO A 61 -2.23 -4.53 -6.78
CA PRO A 61 -2.77 -5.77 -7.31
C PRO A 61 -2.38 -6.97 -6.46
N ARG A 62 -3.25 -7.97 -6.43
CA ARG A 62 -3.01 -9.26 -5.78
C ARG A 62 -3.13 -10.35 -6.85
N PRO A 63 -2.03 -10.66 -7.56
CA PRO A 63 -2.05 -11.67 -8.61
C PRO A 63 -2.35 -13.06 -8.04
N VAL A 64 -3.29 -13.78 -8.64
CA VAL A 64 -3.62 -15.15 -8.22
C VAL A 64 -2.79 -16.21 -8.94
N LEU A 65 -2.14 -15.84 -10.05
CA LEU A 65 -1.32 -16.75 -10.85
C LEU A 65 0.17 -16.56 -10.54
N ALA A 66 0.93 -17.64 -10.60
CA ALA A 66 2.37 -17.62 -10.35
C ALA A 66 3.13 -16.66 -11.29
N ILE A 67 2.64 -16.46 -12.52
CA ILE A 67 3.26 -15.55 -13.46
C ILE A 67 3.23 -14.10 -12.94
N GLY A 68 2.22 -13.73 -12.16
CA GLY A 68 2.16 -12.42 -11.54
C GLY A 68 3.28 -12.21 -10.54
N LEU A 69 3.60 -13.23 -9.73
CA LEU A 69 4.73 -13.16 -8.82
C LEU A 69 6.06 -13.01 -9.58
N TRP A 70 6.26 -13.80 -10.64
CA TRP A 70 7.48 -13.69 -11.43
C TRP A 70 7.65 -12.33 -12.06
N ALA A 71 6.57 -11.73 -12.56
CA ALA A 71 6.62 -10.39 -13.13
C ALA A 71 7.05 -9.36 -12.09
N GLU A 72 6.54 -9.45 -10.86
CA GLU A 72 6.93 -8.55 -9.78
C GLU A 72 8.40 -8.75 -9.37
N LEU A 73 8.86 -9.99 -9.33
CA LEU A 73 10.26 -10.28 -9.00
C LEU A 73 11.23 -9.74 -10.06
N VAL A 74 10.86 -9.83 -11.35
CA VAL A 74 11.67 -9.23 -12.41
C VAL A 74 11.79 -7.73 -12.21
N ASN A 75 10.71 -7.07 -11.82
CA ASN A 75 10.73 -5.63 -11.55
C ASN A 75 11.62 -5.28 -10.35
N ILE A 76 11.54 -6.06 -9.26
CA ILE A 76 12.28 -5.76 -8.04
C ILE A 76 13.81 -5.95 -8.23
N ILE A 77 14.22 -6.84 -9.11
CA ILE A 77 15.63 -7.08 -9.40
C ILE A 77 16.31 -5.83 -9.98
N LYS A 78 15.54 -4.97 -10.64
CA LYS A 78 16.03 -3.72 -11.23
C LYS A 78 16.37 -2.67 -10.18
N HIS A 79 15.93 -2.83 -8.93
CA HIS A 79 16.17 -1.89 -7.85
C HIS A 79 17.08 -2.53 -6.80
N PRO A 80 18.38 -2.20 -6.75
CA PRO A 80 19.33 -2.90 -5.88
C PRO A 80 18.92 -2.94 -4.40
N THR A 81 18.41 -1.83 -3.87
CA THR A 81 17.99 -1.75 -2.48
C THR A 81 16.82 -2.70 -2.19
N LEU A 82 15.80 -2.70 -3.05
CA LEU A 82 14.64 -3.58 -2.90
C LEU A 82 15.05 -5.04 -3.09
N ARG A 83 15.90 -5.32 -4.06
CA ARG A 83 16.41 -6.67 -4.30
C ARG A 83 17.14 -7.20 -3.08
N ASP A 84 18.03 -6.42 -2.51
CA ASP A 84 18.84 -6.86 -1.37
C ASP A 84 17.96 -7.08 -0.13
N ASN A 85 16.99 -6.20 0.12
CA ASN A 85 16.04 -6.36 1.21
C ASN A 85 15.15 -7.60 1.00
N PHE A 86 14.70 -7.83 -0.23
CA PHE A 86 13.91 -9.01 -0.55
C PHE A 86 14.67 -10.29 -0.28
N LEU A 87 15.93 -10.38 -0.73
CA LEU A 87 16.76 -11.55 -0.50
C LEU A 87 17.02 -11.81 0.98
N ARG A 88 17.15 -10.75 1.78
CA ARG A 88 17.38 -10.87 3.21
C ARG A 88 16.19 -11.51 3.94
N ILE A 89 14.95 -11.20 3.52
CA ILE A 89 13.74 -11.70 4.17
C ILE A 89 13.15 -12.93 3.46
N LEU A 90 13.78 -13.39 2.38
CA LEU A 90 13.27 -14.50 1.58
C LEU A 90 12.92 -15.76 2.40
N PRO A 91 13.74 -16.17 3.39
CA PRO A 91 13.38 -17.36 4.19
C PRO A 91 12.05 -17.23 4.92
N GLU A 92 11.66 -16.02 5.28
CA GLU A 92 10.37 -15.76 5.93
C GLU A 92 9.23 -15.75 4.90
N LEU A 93 9.50 -15.29 3.68
CA LEU A 93 8.49 -15.17 2.64
C LEU A 93 8.07 -16.50 2.06
N VAL A 94 8.93 -17.54 2.08
CA VAL A 94 8.60 -18.83 1.48
C VAL A 94 7.48 -19.57 2.20
N GLU A 95 7.17 -19.15 3.43
CA GLU A 95 6.06 -19.70 4.22
C GLU A 95 4.72 -19.02 3.93
N LEU A 96 4.72 -17.94 3.15
CA LEU A 96 3.51 -17.17 2.84
C LEU A 96 2.95 -17.58 1.46
N PRO A 97 1.62 -17.42 1.27
CA PRO A 97 1.03 -17.63 -0.05
C PRO A 97 1.68 -16.73 -1.10
N ALA A 98 1.86 -17.27 -2.31
CA ALA A 98 2.54 -16.56 -3.38
C ALA A 98 1.84 -15.26 -3.80
N ASP A 99 0.50 -15.24 -3.75
CA ASP A 99 -0.27 -14.04 -4.08
C ASP A 99 -0.06 -12.91 -3.05
N GLU A 100 0.10 -13.27 -1.79
CA GLU A 100 0.41 -12.29 -0.74
C GLU A 100 1.83 -11.73 -0.90
N VAL A 101 2.80 -12.59 -1.23
CA VAL A 101 4.17 -12.16 -1.51
C VAL A 101 4.19 -11.23 -2.72
N ALA A 102 3.48 -11.57 -3.79
CA ALA A 102 3.41 -10.74 -4.99
C ALA A 102 2.80 -9.36 -4.68
N GLN A 103 1.74 -9.32 -3.90
CA GLN A 103 1.12 -8.04 -3.50
C GLN A 103 2.08 -7.23 -2.64
N GLY A 104 2.79 -7.86 -1.70
CA GLY A 104 3.77 -7.18 -0.86
C GLY A 104 4.93 -6.59 -1.67
N VAL A 105 5.42 -7.31 -2.68
CA VAL A 105 6.47 -6.83 -3.57
C VAL A 105 5.98 -5.65 -4.40
N ALA A 106 4.76 -5.72 -4.93
CA ALA A 106 4.16 -4.61 -5.67
C ALA A 106 4.01 -3.37 -4.79
N LEU A 107 3.57 -3.54 -3.55
CA LEU A 107 3.47 -2.46 -2.58
C LEU A 107 4.85 -1.83 -2.31
N ALA A 108 5.87 -2.65 -2.09
CA ALA A 108 7.22 -2.17 -1.82
C ALA A 108 7.76 -1.33 -2.97
N GLN A 109 7.49 -1.71 -4.21
CA GLN A 109 7.89 -0.93 -5.37
C GLN A 109 7.17 0.42 -5.43
N SER A 110 5.87 0.44 -5.20
CA SER A 110 5.09 1.68 -5.20
C SER A 110 5.57 2.64 -4.12
N VAL A 111 5.79 2.13 -2.91
CA VAL A 111 6.30 2.92 -1.78
C VAL A 111 7.69 3.50 -2.11
N HIS A 112 8.57 2.69 -2.68
CA HIS A 112 9.91 3.14 -3.05
C HIS A 112 9.85 4.22 -4.15
N ASN A 113 9.07 3.98 -5.20
CA ASN A 113 8.95 4.91 -6.32
C ASN A 113 8.31 6.25 -5.91
N ASP A 114 7.40 6.22 -4.95
CA ASP A 114 6.71 7.42 -4.47
C ASP A 114 7.52 8.18 -3.41
N GLY A 115 8.70 7.68 -3.03
CA GLY A 115 9.55 8.34 -2.05
C GLY A 115 8.97 8.40 -0.64
N ILE A 116 8.20 7.40 -0.26
CA ILE A 116 7.57 7.33 1.06
C ILE A 116 8.64 7.08 2.12
N THR A 117 8.61 7.88 3.18
CA THR A 117 9.57 7.78 4.29
C THR A 117 9.00 7.08 5.52
N HIS A 118 7.67 7.07 5.66
CA HIS A 118 6.99 6.43 6.79
C HIS A 118 5.78 5.68 6.28
N LEU A 119 5.58 4.46 6.79
CA LEU A 119 4.38 3.67 6.53
C LEU A 119 3.55 3.56 7.80
N HIS A 120 2.25 3.72 7.63
CA HIS A 120 1.27 3.55 8.70
C HIS A 120 0.23 2.55 8.21
N ALA A 121 0.18 1.37 8.83
CA ALA A 121 -0.70 0.28 8.42
C ALA A 121 -1.88 0.12 9.39
N HIS A 122 -3.02 -0.13 8.82
CA HIS A 122 -4.24 -0.44 9.56
C HIS A 122 -4.86 -1.75 9.09
#